data_467d5d9eaaba686f645daee00cf7980a
#
_entry.id   467d5d9eaaba686f645daee00cf7980a
#
_cell.length_a   1.000
_cell.length_b   1.000
_cell.length_c   1.000
_cell.angle_alpha   90.00
_cell.angle_beta   90.00
_cell.angle_gamma   90.00
#
_symmetry.space_group_name_H-M   'P 1'
#
loop_
_entity.id
_entity.type
_entity.pdbx_description
1 polymer ?
#
loop_
_entity_poly.entity_id
_entity_poly.type
_entity_poly.pdbx_seq_one_letter_code
_entity_poly.pdbx_strand_id
1 'polypeptide(L)'
;MKKVALVSPLRTAVGSFNKTLAPLSASELGATVMTACLQQSKLEPSLIDQIYLGNVLQAGNGQNPARQAALKAGIPIDVPETTINTVCGSGLHAVALAYNSILAEQGNIVLAGGMESMSNAPYLLRNARNGYKLGNGELVDSLVADGLTCPINHYHMGITAENVAEKYGISRLEQDEFAYQSQLKAIEAKNKKLFEEQIVPVMIKTKKETISFTEDEHIRGNTTQEKLSQLKPAFKENGTVTAGNASGINDGAAAVLVVSEDKCKEHALKPLAYIKGYSLVGVDPAYMGMGPVKAISTLLKQQGISIDAIDLFEINEAFASQALAVVKELGVSLDKVNVNGGAIAIGHPVGASGARILTTLVHEMVRRSSRYGIASLCIGTGMGIAMLVENALI
;
A
#
# COMPACT_ATOMS: atom_id res chain seq x y z
N MET A 1 -2.33 9.75 27.38
CA MET A 1 -2.57 8.70 26.39
C MET A 1 -1.23 8.05 26.03
N LYS A 2 -1.14 6.74 25.96
CA LYS A 2 0.10 6.00 25.60
C LYS A 2 0.52 6.40 24.20
N LYS A 3 1.77 6.86 24.01
CA LYS A 3 2.28 7.19 22.69
C LYS A 3 2.77 5.91 22.00
N VAL A 4 2.46 5.76 20.72
CA VAL A 4 2.84 4.61 19.89
C VAL A 4 3.66 5.10 18.70
N ALA A 5 4.88 4.61 18.63
CA ALA A 5 5.89 5.04 17.70
C ALA A 5 5.96 4.15 16.44
N LEU A 6 6.36 4.74 15.34
CA LEU A 6 6.80 4.07 14.11
C LEU A 6 8.33 4.09 14.04
N VAL A 7 8.94 2.92 14.00
CA VAL A 7 10.39 2.73 14.00
C VAL A 7 10.78 1.89 12.78
N SER A 8 11.83 2.28 12.08
CA SER A 8 12.37 1.59 10.91
C SER A 8 11.31 1.20 9.87
N PRO A 9 10.47 2.15 9.38
CA PRO A 9 9.57 1.87 8.27
C PRO A 9 10.38 1.65 6.99
N LEU A 10 10.26 0.44 6.41
CA LEU A 10 11.02 0.02 5.23
C LEU A 10 10.10 -0.65 4.20
N ARG A 11 10.55 -0.66 2.94
CA ARG A 11 9.85 -1.34 1.84
C ARG A 11 10.82 -1.97 0.86
N THR A 12 10.40 -2.94 0.10
CA THR A 12 11.08 -3.31 -1.14
C THR A 12 10.89 -2.22 -2.18
N ALA A 13 11.73 -2.16 -3.19
CA ALA A 13 11.33 -1.57 -4.43
C ALA A 13 10.12 -2.34 -5.00
N VAL A 14 9.28 -1.66 -5.78
CA VAL A 14 8.04 -2.22 -6.35
C VAL A 14 8.35 -2.83 -7.71
N GLY A 15 8.07 -4.13 -7.87
CA GLY A 15 8.19 -4.86 -9.12
C GLY A 15 6.98 -4.67 -10.02
N SER A 16 7.19 -4.71 -11.33
CA SER A 16 6.12 -4.75 -12.32
C SER A 16 5.63 -6.17 -12.55
N PHE A 17 4.39 -6.30 -12.99
CA PHE A 17 3.74 -7.58 -13.27
C PHE A 17 4.58 -8.50 -14.18
N ASN A 18 4.78 -9.73 -13.74
CA ASN A 18 5.56 -10.75 -14.44
C ASN A 18 7.00 -10.34 -14.79
N LYS A 19 7.62 -9.44 -13.98
CA LYS A 19 9.01 -9.03 -14.19
C LYS A 19 9.93 -9.45 -13.06
N THR A 20 10.80 -8.56 -12.60
CA THR A 20 11.97 -8.90 -11.77
C THR A 20 11.62 -9.58 -10.45
N LEU A 21 10.53 -9.20 -9.78
CA LEU A 21 10.09 -9.83 -8.53
C LEU A 21 9.20 -11.07 -8.71
N ALA A 22 8.75 -11.39 -9.92
CA ALA A 22 7.87 -12.53 -10.18
C ALA A 22 8.36 -13.91 -9.66
N PRO A 23 9.67 -14.21 -9.56
CA PRO A 23 10.11 -15.47 -8.97
C PRO A 23 9.89 -15.59 -7.45
N LEU A 24 9.56 -14.51 -6.75
CA LEU A 24 9.43 -14.46 -5.31
C LEU A 24 7.97 -14.49 -4.86
N SER A 25 7.69 -15.32 -3.88
CA SER A 25 6.38 -15.34 -3.20
C SER A 25 6.18 -14.11 -2.32
N ALA A 26 4.92 -13.79 -2.00
CA ALA A 26 4.60 -12.70 -1.08
C ALA A 26 5.32 -12.88 0.27
N SER A 27 5.38 -14.12 0.80
CA SER A 27 6.05 -14.41 2.08
C SER A 27 7.58 -14.23 2.04
N GLU A 28 8.24 -14.39 0.89
CA GLU A 28 9.67 -14.08 0.73
C GLU A 28 9.91 -12.57 0.70
N LEU A 29 9.06 -11.82 0.01
CA LEU A 29 9.10 -10.35 0.01
C LEU A 29 8.84 -9.79 1.42
N GLY A 30 7.84 -10.32 2.13
CA GLY A 30 7.54 -9.98 3.52
C GLY A 30 8.72 -10.27 4.46
N ALA A 31 9.34 -11.44 4.34
CA ALA A 31 10.52 -11.81 5.12
C ALA A 31 11.68 -10.82 4.91
N THR A 32 11.91 -10.41 3.66
CA THR A 32 12.98 -9.46 3.32
C THR A 32 12.83 -8.13 4.07
N VAL A 33 11.64 -7.52 4.07
CA VAL A 33 11.43 -6.24 4.75
C VAL A 33 11.44 -6.39 6.27
N MET A 34 10.90 -7.49 6.82
CA MET A 34 10.93 -7.73 8.27
C MET A 34 12.34 -7.90 8.78
N THR A 35 13.16 -8.72 8.09
CA THR A 35 14.58 -8.89 8.42
C THR A 35 15.30 -7.54 8.42
N ALA A 36 15.05 -6.71 7.42
CA ALA A 36 15.67 -5.39 7.34
C ALA A 36 15.21 -4.43 8.45
N CYS A 37 13.93 -4.43 8.82
CA CYS A 37 13.42 -3.65 9.96
C CYS A 37 14.14 -4.03 11.26
N LEU A 38 14.33 -5.33 11.53
CA LEU A 38 15.05 -5.83 12.69
C LEU A 38 16.54 -5.43 12.67
N GLN A 39 17.19 -5.58 11.52
CA GLN A 39 18.59 -5.20 11.35
C GLN A 39 18.82 -3.70 11.52
N GLN A 40 17.98 -2.86 10.91
CA GLN A 40 18.10 -1.41 11.01
C GLN A 40 17.84 -0.92 12.43
N SER A 41 16.84 -1.46 13.10
CA SER A 41 16.53 -1.13 14.51
C SER A 41 17.49 -1.74 15.51
N LYS A 42 18.25 -2.76 15.13
CA LYS A 42 19.09 -3.60 16.00
C LYS A 42 18.28 -4.27 17.12
N LEU A 43 17.01 -4.55 16.83
CA LEU A 43 16.10 -5.19 17.77
C LEU A 43 16.24 -6.73 17.66
N GLU A 44 16.38 -7.39 18.80
CA GLU A 44 16.36 -8.85 18.86
C GLU A 44 14.98 -9.38 18.46
N PRO A 45 14.90 -10.36 17.54
CA PRO A 45 13.62 -10.91 17.06
C PRO A 45 12.72 -11.47 18.18
N SER A 46 13.31 -11.94 19.28
CA SER A 46 12.59 -12.47 20.46
C SER A 46 11.83 -11.41 21.28
N LEU A 47 12.04 -10.13 21.01
CA LEU A 47 11.33 -9.03 21.65
C LEU A 47 10.03 -8.64 20.94
N ILE A 48 9.74 -9.27 19.79
CA ILE A 48 8.49 -9.03 19.06
C ILE A 48 7.36 -9.78 19.78
N ASP A 49 6.31 -9.05 20.16
CA ASP A 49 5.14 -9.63 20.82
C ASP A 49 4.15 -10.24 19.82
N GLN A 50 3.95 -9.58 18.67
CA GLN A 50 2.95 -9.98 17.66
C GLN A 50 3.35 -9.46 16.27
N ILE A 51 2.77 -10.07 15.23
CA ILE A 51 2.94 -9.64 13.84
C ILE A 51 1.60 -9.56 13.12
N TYR A 52 1.38 -8.46 12.38
CA TYR A 52 0.25 -8.28 11.46
C TYR A 52 0.76 -7.95 10.07
N LEU A 53 0.46 -8.78 9.06
CA LEU A 53 0.83 -8.52 7.68
C LEU A 53 -0.38 -8.60 6.75
N GLY A 54 -0.57 -7.57 5.94
CA GLY A 54 -1.53 -7.56 4.84
C GLY A 54 -1.10 -8.50 3.72
N ASN A 55 -2.03 -9.30 3.21
CA ASN A 55 -1.90 -10.06 1.97
C ASN A 55 -3.30 -10.34 1.41
N VAL A 56 -3.56 -9.99 0.17
CA VAL A 56 -4.89 -10.05 -0.45
C VAL A 56 -5.03 -11.31 -1.29
N LEU A 57 -4.09 -11.58 -2.18
CA LEU A 57 -4.12 -12.71 -3.09
C LEU A 57 -3.49 -13.94 -2.42
N GLN A 58 -4.30 -14.65 -1.61
CA GLN A 58 -3.81 -15.72 -0.74
C GLN A 58 -3.91 -17.11 -1.36
N ALA A 59 -4.65 -17.28 -2.45
CA ALA A 59 -4.78 -18.57 -3.11
C ALA A 59 -3.41 -19.13 -3.52
N GLY A 60 -3.14 -20.38 -3.15
CA GLY A 60 -1.86 -21.04 -3.45
C GLY A 60 -0.68 -20.67 -2.55
N ASN A 61 -0.79 -19.67 -1.67
CA ASN A 61 0.29 -19.24 -0.78
C ASN A 61 0.47 -20.14 0.47
N GLY A 62 -0.35 -21.17 0.63
CA GLY A 62 -0.33 -22.03 1.81
C GLY A 62 -1.01 -21.38 3.02
N GLN A 63 -0.81 -22.01 4.20
CA GLN A 63 -1.43 -21.53 5.43
C GLN A 63 -0.71 -20.29 5.96
N ASN A 64 -1.48 -19.27 6.35
CA ASN A 64 -1.03 -18.07 7.03
C ASN A 64 0.27 -17.48 6.45
N PRO A 65 0.22 -16.77 5.32
CA PRO A 65 1.40 -16.18 4.68
C PRO A 65 2.23 -15.27 5.60
N ALA A 66 1.60 -14.57 6.57
CA ALA A 66 2.32 -13.77 7.57
C ALA A 66 3.22 -14.64 8.44
N ARG A 67 2.73 -15.81 8.89
CA ARG A 67 3.51 -16.79 9.65
C ARG A 67 4.72 -17.30 8.87
N GLN A 68 4.50 -17.63 7.59
CA GLN A 68 5.58 -18.08 6.72
C GLN A 68 6.67 -17.02 6.55
N ALA A 69 6.26 -15.74 6.39
CA ALA A 69 7.19 -14.64 6.25
C ALA A 69 8.00 -14.41 7.54
N ALA A 70 7.35 -14.45 8.70
CA ALA A 70 7.99 -14.28 10.01
C ALA A 70 9.06 -15.36 10.29
N LEU A 71 8.72 -16.61 10.07
CA LEU A 71 9.67 -17.72 10.25
C LEU A 71 10.86 -17.64 9.29
N LYS A 72 10.63 -17.23 8.04
CA LYS A 72 11.70 -16.95 7.06
C LYS A 72 12.59 -15.78 7.48
N ALA A 73 12.03 -14.79 8.19
CA ALA A 73 12.76 -13.65 8.74
C ALA A 73 13.54 -13.99 10.02
N GLY A 74 13.46 -15.23 10.53
CA GLY A 74 14.13 -15.68 11.75
C GLY A 74 13.43 -15.25 13.04
N ILE A 75 12.14 -14.90 12.97
CA ILE A 75 11.33 -14.60 14.17
C ILE A 75 11.01 -15.92 14.90
N PRO A 76 11.09 -15.94 16.23
CA PRO A 76 10.85 -17.14 17.03
C PRO A 76 9.44 -17.74 16.85
N ILE A 77 9.34 -19.05 17.05
CA ILE A 77 8.11 -19.81 16.81
C ILE A 77 6.98 -19.52 17.80
N ASP A 78 7.28 -18.92 18.91
CA ASP A 78 6.33 -18.53 19.97
C ASP A 78 5.67 -17.14 19.73
N VAL A 79 6.16 -16.37 18.75
CA VAL A 79 5.52 -15.13 18.33
C VAL A 79 4.28 -15.43 17.48
N PRO A 80 3.08 -14.93 17.81
CA PRO A 80 1.88 -15.12 17.00
C PRO A 80 1.82 -14.13 15.82
N GLU A 81 1.35 -14.61 14.67
CA GLU A 81 1.21 -13.82 13.45
C GLU A 81 -0.19 -13.95 12.83
N THR A 82 -0.66 -12.85 12.26
CA THR A 82 -1.95 -12.79 11.59
C THR A 82 -1.84 -12.20 10.19
N THR A 83 -2.40 -12.89 9.21
CA THR A 83 -2.59 -12.37 7.85
C THR A 83 -3.88 -11.56 7.78
N ILE A 84 -3.78 -10.33 7.29
CA ILE A 84 -4.89 -9.37 7.20
C ILE A 84 -5.31 -9.20 5.74
N ASN A 85 -6.61 -9.29 5.47
CA ASN A 85 -7.19 -8.93 4.20
C ASN A 85 -8.29 -7.88 4.38
N THR A 86 -7.97 -6.66 4.05
CA THR A 86 -8.87 -5.51 3.89
C THR A 86 -8.60 -4.89 2.52
N VAL A 87 -8.45 -5.73 1.50
CA VAL A 87 -8.08 -5.36 0.12
C VAL A 87 -6.93 -4.34 0.12
N CYS A 88 -7.04 -3.22 -0.61
CA CYS A 88 -5.98 -2.19 -0.73
C CYS A 88 -5.54 -1.59 0.62
N GLY A 89 -6.42 -1.62 1.63
CA GLY A 89 -6.14 -1.09 2.96
C GLY A 89 -5.33 -2.03 3.87
N SER A 90 -5.09 -3.28 3.47
CA SER A 90 -4.54 -4.34 4.35
C SER A 90 -3.27 -3.94 5.08
N GLY A 91 -2.30 -3.37 4.38
CA GLY A 91 -1.02 -2.98 4.99
C GLY A 91 -1.16 -1.85 6.02
N LEU A 92 -2.02 -0.86 5.77
CA LEU A 92 -2.27 0.22 6.73
C LEU A 92 -3.15 -0.25 7.89
N HIS A 93 -4.11 -1.14 7.62
CA HIS A 93 -4.94 -1.77 8.65
C HIS A 93 -4.12 -2.67 9.58
N ALA A 94 -3.11 -3.38 9.06
CA ALA A 94 -2.17 -4.13 9.88
C ALA A 94 -1.44 -3.21 10.90
N VAL A 95 -1.00 -2.02 10.46
CA VAL A 95 -0.41 -1.02 11.36
C VAL A 95 -1.44 -0.49 12.37
N ALA A 96 -2.69 -0.30 11.95
CA ALA A 96 -3.76 0.14 12.85
C ALA A 96 -4.09 -0.93 13.92
N LEU A 97 -4.06 -2.21 13.56
CA LEU A 97 -4.23 -3.32 14.53
C LEU A 97 -3.06 -3.38 15.51
N ALA A 98 -1.83 -3.20 15.05
CA ALA A 98 -0.66 -3.10 15.92
C ALA A 98 -0.78 -1.92 16.91
N TYR A 99 -1.23 -0.77 16.44
CA TYR A 99 -1.53 0.39 17.27
C TYR A 99 -2.57 0.05 18.37
N ASN A 100 -3.66 -0.60 17.98
CA ASN A 100 -4.70 -1.02 18.94
C ASN A 100 -4.18 -2.05 19.96
N SER A 101 -3.38 -3.03 19.53
CA SER A 101 -2.78 -4.02 20.44
C SER A 101 -1.94 -3.36 21.54
N ILE A 102 -1.17 -2.32 21.18
CA ILE A 102 -0.36 -1.57 22.13
C ILE A 102 -1.23 -0.74 23.09
N LEU A 103 -2.28 -0.10 22.58
CA LEU A 103 -3.21 0.66 23.42
C LEU A 103 -4.01 -0.25 24.37
N ALA A 104 -4.35 -1.46 23.93
CA ALA A 104 -5.04 -2.48 24.73
C ALA A 104 -4.09 -3.29 25.64
N GLU A 105 -2.80 -2.95 25.69
CA GLU A 105 -1.77 -3.61 26.50
C GLU A 105 -1.58 -5.10 26.20
N GLN A 106 -1.91 -5.52 24.95
CA GLN A 106 -1.72 -6.88 24.47
C GLN A 106 -0.34 -7.12 23.83
N GLY A 107 0.49 -6.10 23.77
CA GLY A 107 1.85 -6.11 23.27
C GLY A 107 2.45 -4.72 23.38
N ASN A 108 3.76 -4.59 23.20
CA ASN A 108 4.49 -3.34 23.25
C ASN A 108 5.39 -3.11 22.04
N ILE A 109 5.80 -4.20 21.39
CA ILE A 109 6.64 -4.20 20.18
C ILE A 109 5.96 -5.12 19.17
N VAL A 110 5.34 -4.52 18.15
CA VAL A 110 4.58 -5.22 17.13
C VAL A 110 5.17 -4.92 15.76
N LEU A 111 5.44 -5.93 14.97
CA LEU A 111 5.85 -5.73 13.58
C LEU A 111 4.60 -5.75 12.70
N ALA A 112 4.40 -4.71 11.89
CA ALA A 112 3.23 -4.59 11.05
C ALA A 112 3.58 -4.14 9.64
N GLY A 113 2.75 -4.51 8.67
CA GLY A 113 2.99 -4.13 7.29
C GLY A 113 2.12 -4.88 6.30
N GLY A 114 2.68 -5.15 5.13
CA GLY A 114 1.99 -5.93 4.11
C GLY A 114 2.93 -6.41 3.01
N MET A 115 2.49 -7.40 2.30
CA MET A 115 3.21 -8.05 1.22
C MET A 115 2.23 -8.48 0.14
N GLU A 116 2.66 -8.47 -1.11
CA GLU A 116 1.87 -8.96 -2.22
C GLU A 116 2.76 -9.44 -3.35
N SER A 117 2.38 -10.54 -3.97
CA SER A 117 2.94 -11.01 -5.23
C SER A 117 1.79 -11.25 -6.20
N MET A 118 1.40 -10.19 -6.91
CA MET A 118 0.30 -10.25 -7.87
C MET A 118 0.69 -11.11 -9.07
N SER A 119 1.99 -11.18 -9.38
CA SER A 119 2.54 -12.02 -10.44
C SER A 119 2.36 -13.52 -10.18
N ASN A 120 2.22 -13.92 -8.91
CA ASN A 120 2.07 -15.34 -8.52
C ASN A 120 0.63 -15.75 -8.19
N ALA A 121 -0.36 -14.86 -8.44
CA ALA A 121 -1.76 -15.22 -8.27
C ALA A 121 -2.16 -16.36 -9.22
N PRO A 122 -2.68 -17.50 -8.72
CA PRO A 122 -2.97 -18.66 -9.56
C PRO A 122 -4.29 -18.51 -10.29
N TYR A 123 -4.45 -19.29 -11.37
CA TYR A 123 -5.75 -19.56 -11.96
C TYR A 123 -6.50 -20.63 -11.17
N LEU A 124 -7.81 -20.47 -11.01
CA LEU A 124 -8.69 -21.33 -10.23
C LEU A 124 -9.63 -22.14 -11.16
N LEU A 125 -9.75 -23.41 -10.87
CA LEU A 125 -10.73 -24.29 -11.51
C LEU A 125 -11.84 -24.60 -10.48
N ARG A 126 -12.81 -23.70 -10.37
CA ARG A 126 -13.80 -23.69 -9.26
C ARG A 126 -14.57 -24.99 -9.08
N ASN A 127 -15.00 -25.62 -10.18
CA ASN A 127 -15.81 -26.82 -10.13
C ASN A 127 -15.02 -28.15 -10.12
N ALA A 128 -13.68 -28.10 -10.09
CA ALA A 128 -12.84 -29.30 -10.18
C ALA A 128 -13.13 -30.30 -9.05
N ARG A 129 -13.40 -29.84 -7.83
CA ARG A 129 -13.69 -30.72 -6.68
C ARG A 129 -14.97 -31.57 -6.89
N ASN A 130 -15.99 -31.00 -7.52
CA ASN A 130 -17.26 -31.68 -7.80
C ASN A 130 -17.29 -32.33 -9.19
N GLY A 131 -16.27 -32.07 -10.01
CA GLY A 131 -16.13 -32.57 -11.37
C GLY A 131 -16.91 -31.78 -12.42
N TYR A 132 -16.40 -31.80 -13.64
CA TYR A 132 -17.07 -31.29 -14.85
C TYR A 132 -17.73 -32.45 -15.56
N LYS A 133 -19.07 -32.48 -15.54
CA LYS A 133 -19.82 -33.65 -16.09
C LYS A 133 -19.99 -33.57 -17.61
N LEU A 134 -20.40 -32.41 -18.12
CA LEU A 134 -20.66 -32.19 -19.57
C LEU A 134 -20.42 -30.70 -19.88
N GLY A 135 -19.79 -30.45 -21.02
CA GLY A 135 -19.46 -29.11 -21.51
C GLY A 135 -18.08 -28.60 -21.02
N ASN A 136 -17.75 -27.37 -21.42
CA ASN A 136 -16.46 -26.75 -21.10
C ASN A 136 -16.35 -26.29 -19.66
N GLY A 137 -15.13 -26.26 -19.12
CA GLY A 137 -14.79 -25.61 -17.87
C GLY A 137 -14.18 -24.22 -18.10
N GLU A 138 -14.20 -23.37 -17.08
CA GLU A 138 -13.60 -22.05 -17.07
C GLU A 138 -12.43 -22.01 -16.09
N LEU A 139 -11.30 -21.46 -16.52
CA LEU A 139 -10.18 -21.06 -15.66
C LEU A 139 -10.40 -19.62 -15.23
N VAL A 140 -10.51 -19.39 -13.93
CA VAL A 140 -10.73 -18.06 -13.33
C VAL A 140 -9.39 -17.50 -12.85
N ASP A 141 -8.99 -16.35 -13.37
CA ASP A 141 -7.84 -15.62 -12.90
C ASP A 141 -8.13 -15.05 -11.48
N SER A 142 -7.46 -15.58 -10.46
CA SER A 142 -7.68 -15.14 -9.07
C SER A 142 -7.21 -13.71 -8.84
N LEU A 143 -6.22 -13.22 -9.58
CA LEU A 143 -5.80 -11.82 -9.53
C LEU A 143 -6.96 -10.89 -9.88
N VAL A 144 -7.66 -11.20 -10.95
CA VAL A 144 -8.82 -10.41 -11.41
C VAL A 144 -10.03 -10.63 -10.51
N ALA A 145 -10.34 -11.88 -10.19
CA ALA A 145 -11.55 -12.22 -9.44
C ALA A 145 -11.51 -11.74 -7.98
N ASP A 146 -10.39 -11.92 -7.29
CA ASP A 146 -10.25 -11.65 -5.85
C ASP A 146 -9.59 -10.29 -5.56
N GLY A 147 -8.80 -9.76 -6.50
CA GLY A 147 -8.07 -8.50 -6.32
C GLY A 147 -8.69 -7.30 -7.02
N LEU A 148 -9.30 -7.48 -8.22
CA LEU A 148 -9.65 -6.37 -9.11
C LEU A 148 -11.14 -6.31 -9.49
N THR A 149 -11.96 -7.26 -9.07
CA THR A 149 -13.40 -7.29 -9.36
C THR A 149 -14.22 -7.05 -8.09
N CYS A 150 -15.19 -6.14 -8.17
CA CYS A 150 -16.14 -5.93 -7.08
C CYS A 150 -17.12 -7.11 -7.01
N PRO A 151 -17.15 -7.88 -5.92
CA PRO A 151 -18.06 -9.00 -5.79
C PRO A 151 -19.52 -8.58 -5.55
N ILE A 152 -19.75 -7.30 -5.21
CA ILE A 152 -21.08 -6.73 -4.95
C ILE A 152 -21.72 -6.27 -6.24
N ASN A 153 -20.97 -5.51 -7.06
CA ASN A 153 -21.46 -4.92 -8.30
C ASN A 153 -21.09 -5.74 -9.55
N HIS A 154 -20.28 -6.80 -9.39
CA HIS A 154 -19.86 -7.74 -10.45
C HIS A 154 -19.16 -7.07 -11.66
N TYR A 155 -18.34 -6.03 -11.40
CA TYR A 155 -17.51 -5.39 -12.42
C TYR A 155 -16.11 -5.05 -11.91
N HIS A 156 -15.20 -4.82 -12.84
CA HIS A 156 -13.81 -4.46 -12.55
C HIS A 156 -13.71 -3.12 -11.81
N MET A 157 -12.72 -2.97 -10.90
CA MET A 157 -12.48 -1.73 -10.14
C MET A 157 -12.34 -0.49 -11.03
N GLY A 158 -11.86 -0.64 -12.26
CA GLY A 158 -11.80 0.45 -13.24
C GLY A 158 -13.17 1.08 -13.57
N ILE A 159 -14.26 0.30 -13.47
CA ILE A 159 -15.62 0.86 -13.63
C ILE A 159 -15.98 1.77 -12.46
N THR A 160 -15.52 1.47 -11.24
CA THR A 160 -15.71 2.38 -10.10
C THR A 160 -14.98 3.71 -10.31
N ALA A 161 -13.82 3.68 -11.00
CA ALA A 161 -13.07 4.89 -11.35
C ALA A 161 -13.78 5.71 -12.45
N GLU A 162 -14.40 5.06 -13.44
CA GLU A 162 -15.28 5.74 -14.42
C GLU A 162 -16.50 6.37 -13.74
N ASN A 163 -17.14 5.67 -12.78
CA ASN A 163 -18.25 6.22 -12.01
C ASN A 163 -17.84 7.48 -11.23
N VAL A 164 -16.65 7.47 -10.63
CA VAL A 164 -16.10 8.65 -9.94
C VAL A 164 -15.81 9.78 -10.95
N ALA A 165 -15.19 9.48 -12.10
CA ALA A 165 -14.90 10.46 -13.13
C ALA A 165 -16.18 11.16 -13.60
N GLU A 166 -17.24 10.39 -13.88
CA GLU A 166 -18.54 10.89 -14.33
C GLU A 166 -19.20 11.76 -13.24
N LYS A 167 -19.31 11.24 -12.01
CA LYS A 167 -20.00 11.92 -10.91
C LYS A 167 -19.35 13.22 -10.48
N TYR A 168 -18.01 13.27 -10.47
CA TYR A 168 -17.24 14.43 -9.99
C TYR A 168 -16.71 15.30 -11.12
N GLY A 169 -17.10 15.00 -12.38
CA GLY A 169 -16.74 15.79 -13.55
C GLY A 169 -15.23 15.85 -13.79
N ILE A 170 -14.52 14.72 -13.60
CA ILE A 170 -13.08 14.62 -13.83
C ILE A 170 -12.86 14.18 -15.28
N SER A 171 -12.36 15.07 -16.10
CA SER A 171 -12.13 14.84 -17.51
C SER A 171 -10.94 13.89 -17.76
N ARG A 172 -10.88 13.31 -18.97
CA ARG A 172 -9.74 12.52 -19.43
C ARG A 172 -8.43 13.31 -19.38
N LEU A 173 -8.48 14.58 -19.79
CA LEU A 173 -7.29 15.46 -19.79
C LEU A 173 -6.74 15.67 -18.38
N GLU A 174 -7.60 15.94 -17.40
CA GLU A 174 -7.18 16.08 -16.01
C GLU A 174 -6.56 14.79 -15.45
N GLN A 175 -7.12 13.63 -15.81
CA GLN A 175 -6.59 12.32 -15.39
C GLN A 175 -5.20 12.06 -15.99
N ASP A 176 -5.02 12.32 -17.26
CA ASP A 176 -3.73 12.12 -17.96
C ASP A 176 -2.67 13.11 -17.44
N GLU A 177 -3.04 14.37 -17.17
CA GLU A 177 -2.15 15.36 -16.56
C GLU A 177 -1.72 14.92 -15.15
N PHE A 178 -2.66 14.48 -14.32
CA PHE A 178 -2.34 13.97 -12.98
C PHE A 178 -1.38 12.78 -13.05
N ALA A 179 -1.64 11.83 -13.94
CA ALA A 179 -0.77 10.67 -14.15
C ALA A 179 0.63 11.08 -14.63
N TYR A 180 0.71 12.04 -15.53
CA TYR A 180 1.98 12.60 -16.00
C TYR A 180 2.76 13.24 -14.86
N GLN A 181 2.11 14.06 -14.04
CA GLN A 181 2.73 14.69 -12.86
C GLN A 181 3.20 13.67 -11.84
N SER A 182 2.43 12.58 -11.59
CA SER A 182 2.85 11.49 -10.73
C SER A 182 4.15 10.84 -11.23
N GLN A 183 4.27 10.58 -12.54
CA GLN A 183 5.50 10.07 -13.16
C GLN A 183 6.67 11.05 -13.01
N LEU A 184 6.47 12.33 -13.29
CA LEU A 184 7.53 13.34 -13.16
C LEU A 184 8.06 13.45 -11.72
N LYS A 185 7.15 13.51 -10.73
CA LYS A 185 7.51 13.52 -9.30
C LYS A 185 8.32 12.28 -8.92
N ALA A 186 7.91 11.09 -9.38
CA ALA A 186 8.62 9.84 -9.08
C ALA A 186 10.01 9.78 -9.74
N ILE A 187 10.14 10.25 -10.97
CA ILE A 187 11.43 10.36 -11.67
C ILE A 187 12.36 11.32 -10.93
N GLU A 188 11.84 12.48 -10.53
CA GLU A 188 12.63 13.46 -9.78
C GLU A 188 13.08 12.89 -8.42
N ALA A 189 12.16 12.23 -7.68
CA ALA A 189 12.48 11.59 -6.41
C ALA A 189 13.54 10.49 -6.57
N LYS A 190 13.43 9.67 -7.61
CA LYS A 190 14.45 8.67 -7.97
C LYS A 190 15.81 9.32 -8.25
N ASN A 191 15.86 10.35 -9.09
CA ASN A 191 17.10 11.04 -9.47
C ASN A 191 17.76 11.73 -8.26
N LYS A 192 16.93 12.24 -7.33
CA LYS A 192 17.40 12.85 -6.07
C LYS A 192 17.66 11.83 -4.97
N LYS A 193 17.51 10.53 -5.25
CA LYS A 193 17.73 9.42 -4.32
C LYS A 193 16.85 9.47 -3.06
N LEU A 194 15.65 10.05 -3.15
CA LEU A 194 14.77 10.26 -2.00
C LEU A 194 14.16 8.96 -1.46
N PHE A 195 14.28 7.86 -2.19
CA PHE A 195 13.80 6.54 -1.78
C PHE A 195 14.88 5.63 -1.20
N GLU A 196 16.18 6.01 -1.26
CA GLU A 196 17.28 5.11 -0.85
C GLU A 196 17.17 4.68 0.63
N GLU A 197 16.76 5.58 1.54
CA GLU A 197 16.67 5.28 2.97
C GLU A 197 15.50 4.35 3.32
N GLN A 198 14.51 4.23 2.44
CA GLN A 198 13.32 3.42 2.68
C GLN A 198 13.32 2.09 1.90
N ILE A 199 14.14 1.97 0.84
CA ILE A 199 14.17 0.77 -0.01
C ILE A 199 15.22 -0.22 0.49
N VAL A 200 14.74 -1.45 0.70
CA VAL A 200 15.58 -2.60 1.05
C VAL A 200 15.94 -3.37 -0.22
N PRO A 201 17.22 -3.70 -0.46
CA PRO A 201 17.60 -4.55 -1.57
C PRO A 201 16.96 -5.94 -1.49
N VAL A 202 16.34 -6.38 -2.58
CA VAL A 202 15.84 -7.74 -2.73
C VAL A 202 16.84 -8.54 -3.57
N MET A 203 17.40 -9.58 -2.98
CA MET A 203 18.39 -10.43 -3.64
C MET A 203 17.70 -11.56 -4.41
N ILE A 204 17.79 -11.55 -5.72
CA ILE A 204 17.13 -12.51 -6.62
C ILE A 204 18.18 -13.43 -7.23
N LYS A 205 18.10 -14.71 -6.90
CA LYS A 205 18.97 -15.74 -7.47
C LYS A 205 18.43 -16.15 -8.86
N THR A 206 19.20 -15.90 -9.89
CA THR A 206 18.96 -16.42 -11.23
C THR A 206 19.88 -17.62 -11.51
N LYS A 207 19.70 -18.29 -12.65
CA LYS A 207 20.62 -19.38 -13.05
C LYS A 207 22.06 -18.93 -13.31
N LYS A 208 22.27 -17.64 -13.55
CA LYS A 208 23.58 -17.09 -13.96
C LYS A 208 24.24 -16.27 -12.84
N GLU A 209 23.44 -15.52 -12.08
CA GLU A 209 23.94 -14.52 -11.13
C GLU A 209 22.90 -14.21 -10.04
N THR A 210 23.31 -13.47 -9.02
CA THR A 210 22.39 -12.89 -8.03
C THR A 210 22.21 -11.40 -8.36
N ILE A 211 20.98 -11.00 -8.62
CA ILE A 211 20.60 -9.62 -8.93
C ILE A 211 20.16 -8.93 -7.63
N SER A 212 20.65 -7.72 -7.40
CA SER A 212 20.16 -6.84 -6.33
C SER A 212 19.12 -5.90 -6.92
N PHE A 213 17.85 -6.07 -6.54
CA PHE A 213 16.74 -5.24 -6.98
C PHE A 213 16.48 -4.13 -5.97
N THR A 214 16.72 -2.87 -6.38
CA THR A 214 16.73 -1.69 -5.50
C THR A 214 15.96 -0.50 -6.04
N GLU A 215 15.36 -0.61 -7.22
CA GLU A 215 14.65 0.50 -7.88
C GLU A 215 13.22 0.13 -8.23
N ASP A 216 12.28 1.06 -8.02
CA ASP A 216 10.88 0.90 -8.42
C ASP A 216 10.78 0.73 -9.95
N GLU A 217 10.39 -0.47 -10.37
CA GLU A 217 10.44 -0.90 -11.78
C GLU A 217 9.31 -0.33 -12.62
N HIS A 218 8.27 0.21 -11.97
CA HIS A 218 7.07 0.73 -12.65
C HIS A 218 7.22 2.19 -13.12
N ILE A 219 8.21 2.94 -12.61
CA ILE A 219 8.47 4.33 -13.02
C ILE A 219 8.85 4.39 -14.50
N ARG A 220 8.10 5.17 -15.29
CA ARG A 220 8.22 5.24 -16.76
C ARG A 220 8.81 6.57 -17.19
N GLY A 221 10.13 6.64 -17.33
CA GLY A 221 10.86 7.85 -17.69
C GLY A 221 10.57 8.44 -19.08
N ASN A 222 9.87 7.70 -19.95
CA ASN A 222 9.49 8.13 -21.31
C ASN A 222 8.00 8.45 -21.46
N THR A 223 7.29 8.68 -20.35
CA THR A 223 5.88 9.11 -20.38
C THR A 223 5.79 10.56 -20.85
N THR A 224 4.85 10.84 -21.74
CA THR A 224 4.49 12.19 -22.19
C THR A 224 2.97 12.32 -22.25
N GLN A 225 2.46 13.55 -22.22
CA GLN A 225 1.02 13.81 -22.35
C GLN A 225 0.44 13.29 -23.67
N GLU A 226 1.20 13.42 -24.79
CA GLU A 226 0.77 12.91 -26.10
C GLU A 226 0.63 11.39 -26.07
N LYS A 227 1.57 10.67 -25.44
CA LYS A 227 1.46 9.21 -25.33
C LYS A 227 0.29 8.79 -24.45
N LEU A 228 0.01 9.51 -23.36
CA LEU A 228 -1.15 9.22 -22.51
C LEU A 228 -2.45 9.46 -23.26
N SER A 229 -2.59 10.57 -23.98
CA SER A 229 -3.80 10.93 -24.75
C SER A 229 -4.17 9.91 -25.83
N GLN A 230 -3.17 9.18 -26.38
CA GLN A 230 -3.36 8.16 -27.41
C GLN A 230 -3.83 6.79 -26.84
N LEU A 231 -3.78 6.60 -25.51
CA LEU A 231 -4.23 5.35 -24.92
C LEU A 231 -5.75 5.20 -25.00
N LYS A 232 -6.19 3.99 -25.36
CA LYS A 232 -7.62 3.67 -25.37
C LYS A 232 -8.16 3.46 -23.95
N PRO A 233 -9.42 3.80 -23.70
CA PRO A 233 -10.11 3.43 -22.46
C PRO A 233 -10.00 1.90 -22.22
N ALA A 234 -9.73 1.52 -20.97
CA ALA A 234 -9.43 0.13 -20.62
C ALA A 234 -10.64 -0.64 -20.08
N PHE A 235 -11.65 0.05 -19.53
CA PHE A 235 -12.70 -0.58 -18.73
C PHE A 235 -14.12 -0.33 -19.24
N LYS A 236 -14.35 0.77 -19.93
CA LYS A 236 -15.66 1.19 -20.45
C LYS A 236 -15.50 1.70 -21.88
N GLU A 237 -16.37 1.31 -22.80
CA GLU A 237 -16.42 1.90 -24.13
C GLU A 237 -16.68 3.40 -23.99
N ASN A 238 -15.93 4.24 -24.71
CA ASN A 238 -15.93 5.69 -24.58
C ASN A 238 -15.66 6.22 -23.15
N GLY A 239 -14.97 5.41 -22.31
CA GLY A 239 -14.55 5.80 -20.98
C GLY A 239 -13.34 6.73 -20.98
N THR A 240 -12.89 7.08 -19.79
CA THR A 240 -11.77 8.01 -19.56
C THR A 240 -10.58 7.38 -18.88
N VAL A 241 -10.77 6.22 -18.23
CA VAL A 241 -9.74 5.50 -17.48
C VAL A 241 -8.94 4.59 -18.42
N THR A 242 -7.62 4.75 -18.40
CA THR A 242 -6.69 4.02 -19.27
C THR A 242 -5.61 3.33 -18.44
N ALA A 243 -4.81 2.47 -19.08
CA ALA A 243 -3.62 1.89 -18.46
C ALA A 243 -2.53 2.92 -18.10
N GLY A 244 -2.63 4.16 -18.59
CA GLY A 244 -1.68 5.24 -18.30
C GLY A 244 -2.08 6.09 -17.11
N ASN A 245 -3.37 6.17 -16.79
CA ASN A 245 -3.90 6.95 -15.68
C ASN A 245 -4.53 6.09 -14.55
N ALA A 246 -4.14 4.82 -14.50
CA ALA A 246 -4.43 3.84 -13.46
C ALA A 246 -3.12 3.30 -12.88
N SER A 247 -3.16 2.81 -11.64
CA SER A 247 -2.03 2.09 -11.04
C SER A 247 -1.75 0.77 -11.75
N GLY A 248 -0.53 0.27 -11.64
CA GLY A 248 -0.13 -1.01 -12.21
C GLY A 248 -0.55 -2.21 -11.34
N ILE A 249 -0.31 -3.40 -11.90
CA ILE A 249 -0.28 -4.68 -11.21
C ILE A 249 1.16 -4.90 -10.77
N ASN A 250 1.39 -5.11 -9.48
CA ASN A 250 2.73 -5.01 -8.92
C ASN A 250 3.00 -6.02 -7.81
N ASP A 251 4.28 -6.27 -7.57
CA ASP A 251 4.81 -7.10 -6.49
C ASP A 251 5.59 -6.22 -5.50
N GLY A 252 5.52 -6.50 -4.22
CA GLY A 252 6.29 -5.75 -3.22
C GLY A 252 5.86 -6.00 -1.79
N ALA A 253 6.65 -5.49 -0.85
CA ALA A 253 6.35 -5.55 0.57
C ALA A 253 6.81 -4.27 1.29
N ALA A 254 6.18 -3.97 2.43
CA ALA A 254 6.59 -2.92 3.34
C ALA A 254 6.26 -3.32 4.78
N ALA A 255 7.12 -2.94 5.72
CA ALA A 255 6.94 -3.23 7.13
C ALA A 255 7.47 -2.10 8.01
N VAL A 256 6.98 -2.03 9.25
CA VAL A 256 7.37 -1.06 10.26
C VAL A 256 7.24 -1.70 11.65
N LEU A 257 8.15 -1.37 12.54
CA LEU A 257 8.00 -1.66 13.96
C LEU A 257 7.07 -0.61 14.58
N VAL A 258 5.98 -1.07 15.18
CA VAL A 258 5.02 -0.27 15.94
C VAL A 258 5.32 -0.53 17.41
N VAL A 259 5.75 0.49 18.14
CA VAL A 259 6.39 0.32 19.44
C VAL A 259 5.83 1.31 20.46
N SER A 260 5.57 0.88 21.70
CA SER A 260 5.24 1.79 22.80
C SER A 260 6.42 2.71 23.11
N GLU A 261 6.15 3.97 23.49
CA GLU A 261 7.21 4.94 23.79
C GLU A 261 8.18 4.45 24.87
N ASP A 262 7.67 3.72 25.87
CA ASP A 262 8.49 3.18 26.95
C ASP A 262 9.49 2.14 26.43
N LYS A 263 9.05 1.25 25.54
CA LYS A 263 9.95 0.28 24.90
C LYS A 263 10.92 0.91 23.92
N CYS A 264 10.54 2.01 23.28
CA CYS A 264 11.49 2.80 22.49
C CYS A 264 12.65 3.31 23.38
N LYS A 265 12.34 3.82 24.57
CA LYS A 265 13.36 4.29 25.51
C LYS A 265 14.22 3.14 26.07
N GLU A 266 13.56 2.03 26.47
CA GLU A 266 14.22 0.85 27.04
C GLU A 266 15.25 0.23 26.07
N HIS A 267 14.89 0.13 24.79
CA HIS A 267 15.74 -0.50 23.76
C HIS A 267 16.50 0.51 22.90
N ALA A 268 16.51 1.80 23.28
CA ALA A 268 17.17 2.88 22.52
C ALA A 268 16.73 2.96 21.05
N LEU A 269 15.48 2.60 20.75
CA LEU A 269 14.91 2.70 19.41
C LEU A 269 14.65 4.16 19.05
N LYS A 270 14.79 4.50 17.78
CA LYS A 270 14.60 5.86 17.27
C LYS A 270 13.25 6.00 16.58
N PRO A 271 12.22 6.58 17.21
CA PRO A 271 10.97 6.89 16.54
C PRO A 271 11.17 7.88 15.39
N LEU A 272 10.56 7.62 14.25
CA LEU A 272 10.47 8.59 13.16
C LEU A 272 9.15 9.35 13.20
N ALA A 273 8.07 8.70 13.65
CA ALA A 273 6.78 9.34 13.86
C ALA A 273 6.00 8.65 14.99
N TYR A 274 4.97 9.34 15.49
CA TYR A 274 3.97 8.79 16.42
C TYR A 274 2.62 8.69 15.74
N ILE A 275 1.91 7.56 15.91
CA ILE A 275 0.53 7.41 15.43
C ILE A 275 -0.39 8.23 16.34
N LYS A 276 -1.16 9.14 15.76
CA LYS A 276 -2.17 9.95 16.48
C LYS A 276 -3.54 9.26 16.49
N GLY A 277 -3.81 8.49 15.46
CA GLY A 277 -5.04 7.74 15.31
C GLY A 277 -5.25 7.28 13.87
N TYR A 278 -6.33 6.53 13.68
CA TYR A 278 -6.75 6.08 12.36
C TYR A 278 -8.28 6.03 12.26
N SER A 279 -8.80 5.94 11.06
CA SER A 279 -10.20 5.66 10.80
C SER A 279 -10.33 4.60 9.70
N LEU A 280 -11.29 3.71 9.84
CA LEU A 280 -11.73 2.76 8.83
C LEU A 280 -13.24 2.95 8.64
N VAL A 281 -13.68 3.22 7.41
CA VAL A 281 -15.06 3.62 7.13
C VAL A 281 -15.62 2.85 5.93
N GLY A 282 -16.95 2.66 5.91
CA GLY A 282 -17.67 2.16 4.74
C GLY A 282 -18.21 3.30 3.87
N VAL A 283 -18.21 3.08 2.56
CA VAL A 283 -18.82 3.94 1.54
C VAL A 283 -19.54 3.08 0.50
N ASP A 284 -20.27 3.71 -0.41
CA ASP A 284 -20.90 3.00 -1.52
C ASP A 284 -19.84 2.27 -2.39
N PRO A 285 -19.96 0.95 -2.60
CA PRO A 285 -19.04 0.18 -3.43
C PRO A 285 -18.90 0.71 -4.86
N ALA A 286 -19.95 1.31 -5.42
CA ALA A 286 -19.91 1.89 -6.75
C ALA A 286 -18.96 3.11 -6.86
N TYR A 287 -18.67 3.73 -5.72
CA TYR A 287 -17.80 4.90 -5.58
C TYR A 287 -16.70 4.64 -4.53
N MET A 288 -16.17 3.42 -4.47
CA MET A 288 -15.14 3.03 -3.49
C MET A 288 -13.95 4.00 -3.47
N GLY A 289 -13.63 4.60 -4.61
CA GLY A 289 -12.57 5.59 -4.76
C GLY A 289 -12.70 6.80 -3.84
N MET A 290 -13.91 7.10 -3.34
CA MET A 290 -14.17 8.22 -2.43
C MET A 290 -14.00 7.85 -0.95
N GLY A 291 -13.61 6.62 -0.65
CA GLY A 291 -13.30 6.15 0.72
C GLY A 291 -12.37 7.07 1.52
N PRO A 292 -11.28 7.59 0.94
CA PRO A 292 -10.37 8.51 1.61
C PRO A 292 -11.01 9.78 2.12
N VAL A 293 -11.98 10.36 1.41
CA VAL A 293 -12.68 11.59 1.84
C VAL A 293 -13.34 11.38 3.20
N LYS A 294 -14.16 10.32 3.30
CA LYS A 294 -14.86 10.00 4.54
C LYS A 294 -13.89 9.58 5.64
N ALA A 295 -12.85 8.80 5.30
CA ALA A 295 -11.86 8.34 6.26
C ALA A 295 -11.08 9.52 6.85
N ILE A 296 -10.51 10.40 6.03
CA ILE A 296 -9.74 11.56 6.47
C ILE A 296 -10.61 12.51 7.29
N SER A 297 -11.81 12.85 6.80
CA SER A 297 -12.72 13.75 7.51
C SER A 297 -13.15 13.19 8.88
N THR A 298 -13.42 11.88 8.96
CA THR A 298 -13.76 11.22 10.23
C THR A 298 -12.58 11.26 11.19
N LEU A 299 -11.38 10.94 10.72
CA LEU A 299 -10.15 10.94 11.52
C LEU A 299 -9.83 12.33 12.07
N LEU A 300 -9.85 13.35 11.22
CA LEU A 300 -9.56 14.73 11.63
C LEU A 300 -10.58 15.23 12.66
N LYS A 301 -11.86 14.92 12.48
CA LYS A 301 -12.90 15.22 13.47
C LYS A 301 -12.64 14.54 14.82
N GLN A 302 -12.26 13.26 14.82
CA GLN A 302 -11.91 12.52 16.05
C GLN A 302 -10.70 13.10 16.78
N GLN A 303 -9.72 13.59 16.02
CA GLN A 303 -8.49 14.16 16.59
C GLN A 303 -8.60 15.67 16.93
N GLY A 304 -9.67 16.35 16.52
CA GLY A 304 -9.83 17.79 16.71
C GLY A 304 -8.81 18.62 15.93
N ILE A 305 -8.34 18.13 14.80
CA ILE A 305 -7.31 18.75 13.96
C ILE A 305 -7.95 19.25 12.64
N SER A 306 -7.63 20.50 12.26
CA SER A 306 -8.05 21.03 10.95
C SER A 306 -7.25 20.39 9.82
N ILE A 307 -7.86 20.21 8.66
CA ILE A 307 -7.19 19.73 7.45
C ILE A 307 -6.03 20.64 7.01
N ASP A 308 -6.14 21.93 7.25
CA ASP A 308 -5.10 22.93 6.95
C ASP A 308 -3.81 22.71 7.75
N ALA A 309 -3.93 22.09 8.94
CA ALA A 309 -2.78 21.75 9.79
C ALA A 309 -1.98 20.55 9.28
N ILE A 310 -2.49 19.83 8.27
CA ILE A 310 -1.78 18.70 7.67
C ILE A 310 -0.79 19.21 6.62
N ASP A 311 0.46 18.84 6.80
CA ASP A 311 1.55 19.25 5.92
C ASP A 311 1.67 18.37 4.69
N LEU A 312 1.50 17.04 4.85
CA LEU A 312 1.69 16.06 3.78
C LEU A 312 0.57 15.01 3.77
N PHE A 313 0.21 14.60 2.57
CA PHE A 313 -0.73 13.52 2.32
C PHE A 313 -0.09 12.48 1.38
N GLU A 314 -0.16 11.22 1.75
CA GLU A 314 0.03 10.08 0.85
C GLU A 314 -1.33 9.43 0.63
N ILE A 315 -1.97 9.76 -0.48
CA ILE A 315 -3.26 9.24 -0.92
C ILE A 315 -3.00 8.24 -2.04
N ASN A 316 -3.33 6.98 -1.83
CA ASN A 316 -3.05 5.96 -2.83
C ASN A 316 -3.74 6.28 -4.16
N GLU A 317 -2.98 6.29 -5.24
CA GLU A 317 -3.45 6.56 -6.61
C GLU A 317 -3.86 5.24 -7.28
N ALA A 318 -4.98 4.64 -6.84
CA ALA A 318 -5.51 3.48 -7.55
C ALA A 318 -5.89 3.87 -9.00
N PHE A 319 -6.47 5.06 -9.15
CA PHE A 319 -6.83 5.69 -10.43
C PHE A 319 -6.67 7.22 -10.31
N ALA A 320 -6.29 7.88 -11.39
CA ALA A 320 -6.15 9.34 -11.42
C ALA A 320 -7.49 10.04 -11.13
N SER A 321 -8.60 9.55 -11.71
CA SER A 321 -9.94 10.08 -11.46
C SER A 321 -10.30 10.05 -9.97
N GLN A 322 -9.99 8.95 -9.32
CA GLN A 322 -10.23 8.77 -7.88
C GLN A 322 -9.38 9.73 -7.04
N ALA A 323 -8.08 9.82 -7.30
CA ALA A 323 -7.18 10.67 -6.54
C ALA A 323 -7.53 12.15 -6.69
N LEU A 324 -7.81 12.60 -7.91
CA LEU A 324 -8.27 13.97 -8.20
C LEU A 324 -9.59 14.30 -7.51
N ALA A 325 -10.58 13.41 -7.57
CA ALA A 325 -11.87 13.62 -6.91
C ALA A 325 -11.70 13.74 -5.38
N VAL A 326 -10.84 12.91 -4.77
CA VAL A 326 -10.54 12.98 -3.34
C VAL A 326 -9.89 14.31 -2.97
N VAL A 327 -8.87 14.74 -3.71
CA VAL A 327 -8.17 16.01 -3.48
C VAL A 327 -9.12 17.19 -3.60
N LYS A 328 -9.98 17.19 -4.62
CA LYS A 328 -11.00 18.24 -4.88
C LYS A 328 -12.03 18.32 -3.75
N GLU A 329 -12.57 17.17 -3.32
CA GLU A 329 -13.58 17.13 -2.25
C GLU A 329 -13.02 17.52 -0.88
N LEU A 330 -11.75 17.22 -0.63
CA LEU A 330 -11.05 17.62 0.60
C LEU A 330 -10.58 19.07 0.59
N GLY A 331 -10.52 19.72 -0.59
CA GLY A 331 -10.02 21.08 -0.74
C GLY A 331 -8.52 21.22 -0.45
N VAL A 332 -7.73 20.15 -0.61
CA VAL A 332 -6.29 20.16 -0.34
C VAL A 332 -5.47 20.51 -1.60
N SER A 333 -4.32 21.18 -1.42
CA SER A 333 -3.42 21.46 -2.53
C SER A 333 -2.69 20.20 -2.99
N LEU A 334 -2.59 20.01 -4.32
CA LEU A 334 -1.78 18.95 -4.94
C LEU A 334 -0.29 19.03 -4.59
N ASP A 335 0.21 20.17 -4.13
CA ASP A 335 1.59 20.36 -3.68
C ASP A 335 1.88 19.64 -2.35
N LYS A 336 0.83 19.32 -1.59
CA LYS A 336 0.93 18.54 -0.35
C LYS A 336 0.68 17.04 -0.57
N VAL A 337 0.23 16.62 -1.76
CA VAL A 337 -0.22 15.25 -2.04
C VAL A 337 0.78 14.51 -2.90
N ASN A 338 1.18 13.32 -2.45
CA ASN A 338 2.05 12.40 -3.19
C ASN A 338 3.25 13.15 -3.81
N VAL A 339 3.97 13.86 -2.95
CA VAL A 339 5.01 14.83 -3.38
C VAL A 339 6.19 14.18 -4.09
N ASN A 340 6.35 12.87 -3.96
CA ASN A 340 7.35 12.03 -4.63
C ASN A 340 6.75 11.10 -5.69
N GLY A 341 5.55 11.40 -6.19
CA GLY A 341 4.76 10.49 -7.03
C GLY A 341 4.03 9.41 -6.23
N GLY A 342 2.98 8.86 -6.81
CA GLY A 342 2.12 7.87 -6.17
C GLY A 342 2.05 6.55 -6.93
N ALA A 343 0.98 5.79 -6.71
CA ALA A 343 0.87 4.42 -7.21
C ALA A 343 0.77 4.31 -8.74
N ILE A 344 0.35 5.35 -9.45
CA ILE A 344 0.37 5.38 -10.93
C ILE A 344 1.81 5.28 -11.45
N ALA A 345 2.76 5.90 -10.75
CA ALA A 345 4.18 5.88 -11.12
C ALA A 345 4.95 4.75 -10.42
N ILE A 346 4.75 4.56 -9.12
CA ILE A 346 5.55 3.64 -8.30
C ILE A 346 4.97 2.22 -8.35
N GLY A 347 3.64 2.08 -8.39
CA GLY A 347 2.94 0.81 -8.39
C GLY A 347 2.07 0.55 -7.14
N HIS A 348 1.19 -0.46 -7.27
CA HIS A 348 0.18 -0.80 -6.26
C HIS A 348 0.15 -2.29 -5.91
N PRO A 349 1.17 -2.83 -5.20
CA PRO A 349 1.08 -4.18 -4.63
C PRO A 349 0.02 -4.18 -3.53
N VAL A 350 -1.18 -4.71 -3.83
CA VAL A 350 -2.44 -4.42 -3.13
C VAL A 350 -2.31 -4.57 -1.61
N GLY A 351 -1.86 -5.72 -1.12
CA GLY A 351 -1.73 -6.00 0.31
C GLY A 351 -0.62 -5.21 1.02
N ALA A 352 0.38 -4.74 0.27
CA ALA A 352 1.52 -3.99 0.80
C ALA A 352 1.31 -2.47 0.75
N SER A 353 0.45 -1.97 -0.12
CA SER A 353 0.38 -0.55 -0.48
C SER A 353 0.14 0.38 0.70
N GLY A 354 -0.69 -0.03 1.67
CA GLY A 354 -0.95 0.80 2.85
C GLY A 354 0.29 1.05 3.70
N ALA A 355 1.10 0.03 3.92
CA ALA A 355 2.38 0.16 4.63
C ALA A 355 3.43 0.88 3.75
N ARG A 356 3.39 0.68 2.41
CA ARG A 356 4.28 1.35 1.47
C ARG A 356 4.08 2.88 1.50
N ILE A 357 2.84 3.37 1.40
CA ILE A 357 2.58 4.81 1.43
C ILE A 357 2.89 5.41 2.80
N LEU A 358 2.61 4.69 3.89
CA LEU A 358 2.97 5.13 5.24
C LEU A 358 4.50 5.26 5.39
N THR A 359 5.27 4.30 4.87
CA THR A 359 6.73 4.36 4.85
C THR A 359 7.22 5.60 4.11
N THR A 360 6.72 5.84 2.89
CA THR A 360 7.08 7.04 2.11
C THR A 360 6.72 8.33 2.83
N LEU A 361 5.51 8.40 3.41
CA LEU A 361 5.05 9.57 4.17
C LEU A 361 5.99 9.89 5.33
N VAL A 362 6.32 8.90 6.16
CA VAL A 362 7.14 9.10 7.35
C VAL A 362 8.55 9.60 6.99
N HIS A 363 9.20 8.99 6.00
CA HIS A 363 10.52 9.45 5.53
C HIS A 363 10.46 10.87 4.97
N GLU A 364 9.41 11.21 4.22
CA GLU A 364 9.24 12.54 3.64
C GLU A 364 8.97 13.60 4.71
N MET A 365 8.16 13.26 5.74
CA MET A 365 7.93 14.14 6.89
C MET A 365 9.22 14.46 7.63
N VAL A 366 10.06 13.47 7.87
CA VAL A 366 11.37 13.67 8.51
C VAL A 366 12.24 14.60 7.67
N ARG A 367 12.35 14.32 6.36
CA ARG A 367 13.19 15.09 5.44
C ARG A 367 12.76 16.56 5.31
N ARG A 368 11.46 16.84 5.36
CA ARG A 368 10.91 18.22 5.25
C ARG A 368 10.70 18.90 6.60
N SER A 369 10.96 18.21 7.71
CA SER A 369 10.58 18.69 9.03
C SER A 369 9.08 19.04 9.11
N SER A 370 8.23 18.25 8.45
CA SER A 370 6.78 18.38 8.48
C SER A 370 6.23 17.78 9.75
N ARG A 371 5.24 18.43 10.37
CA ARG A 371 4.70 17.99 11.65
C ARG A 371 3.66 16.88 11.50
N TYR A 372 2.63 17.10 10.69
CA TYR A 372 1.53 16.16 10.51
C TYR A 372 1.46 15.61 9.11
N GLY A 373 1.25 14.30 9.02
CA GLY A 373 1.02 13.61 7.76
C GLY A 373 -0.14 12.63 7.84
N ILE A 374 -0.83 12.43 6.73
CA ILE A 374 -1.91 11.46 6.57
C ILE A 374 -1.59 10.50 5.43
N ALA A 375 -1.63 9.18 5.74
CA ALA A 375 -1.68 8.11 4.75
C ALA A 375 -3.13 7.65 4.59
N SER A 376 -3.64 7.52 3.35
CA SER A 376 -5.02 7.09 3.10
C SER A 376 -5.16 6.29 1.82
N LEU A 377 -6.07 5.29 1.84
CA LEU A 377 -6.41 4.47 0.68
C LEU A 377 -7.92 4.32 0.54
N CYS A 378 -8.37 4.30 -0.71
CA CYS A 378 -9.63 3.68 -1.08
C CYS A 378 -9.48 2.16 -1.02
N ILE A 379 -10.56 1.48 -0.74
CA ILE A 379 -10.58 0.02 -0.54
C ILE A 379 -11.69 -0.58 -1.40
N GLY A 380 -11.36 -1.57 -2.20
CA GLY A 380 -12.34 -2.36 -2.93
C GLY A 380 -13.48 -2.82 -2.02
N THR A 381 -14.64 -3.09 -2.58
CA THR A 381 -15.90 -3.38 -1.83
C THR A 381 -16.54 -2.19 -1.11
N GLY A 382 -16.02 -0.98 -1.25
CA GLY A 382 -16.63 0.24 -0.71
C GLY A 382 -16.19 0.60 0.71
N MET A 383 -14.90 0.78 0.91
CA MET A 383 -14.33 1.23 2.19
C MET A 383 -13.23 2.28 1.96
N GLY A 384 -12.80 2.92 3.05
CA GLY A 384 -11.64 3.80 3.09
C GLY A 384 -10.93 3.71 4.43
N ILE A 385 -9.62 3.87 4.42
CA ILE A 385 -8.79 3.93 5.61
C ILE A 385 -7.90 5.18 5.58
N ALA A 386 -7.71 5.81 6.73
CA ALA A 386 -6.75 6.90 6.91
C ALA A 386 -6.03 6.76 8.24
N MET A 387 -4.75 7.10 8.29
CA MET A 387 -3.92 7.16 9.49
C MET A 387 -3.22 8.51 9.57
N LEU A 388 -3.34 9.16 10.72
CA LEU A 388 -2.65 10.41 11.05
C LEU A 388 -1.41 10.09 11.87
N VAL A 389 -0.29 10.65 11.45
CA VAL A 389 1.00 10.54 12.14
C VAL A 389 1.59 11.91 12.45
N GLU A 390 2.32 12.01 13.55
CA GLU A 390 3.07 13.20 13.97
C GLU A 390 4.57 12.89 13.95
N ASN A 391 5.36 13.75 13.35
CA ASN A 391 6.81 13.60 13.29
C ASN A 391 7.41 13.57 14.70
N ALA A 392 8.26 12.60 14.98
CA ALA A 392 8.85 12.40 16.29
C ALA A 392 10.12 13.26 16.52
N LEU A 393 10.63 13.92 15.47
CA LEU A 393 11.91 14.63 15.50
C LEU A 393 11.76 16.16 15.62
N ILE A 394 10.52 16.66 15.78
CA ILE A 394 10.24 18.09 15.92
C ILE A 394 9.41 18.39 17.17
#